data_1fd1892f403e67c2aa636fbd4121648b
#
_entry.id   1fd1892f403e67c2aa636fbd4121648b
#
_cell.length_a   1.000
_cell.length_b   1.000
_cell.length_c   1.000
_cell.angle_alpha   90.00
_cell.angle_beta   90.00
_cell.angle_gamma   90.00
#
_symmetry.space_group_name_H-M   'P 1'
#
loop_
_entity.id
_entity.type
_entity.pdbx_description
1 polymer ?
#
loop_
_entity_poly.entity_id
_entity_poly.type
_entity_poly.pdbx_seq_one_letter_code
_entity_poly.pdbx_strand_id
1 'polypeptide(L)'
;MRGVVYDGKHVQVVDDLVVRDPGPGEVLVGVRAAGLCHSDLAVLDGTIPFPAPVVLGHEGAGVVEAVGPGVTHVAEGDHVALSTLANCGACADCDRGRPTMCRKAIGMPKQPFSRATTGRPLFQFASNSSFAERTVVKAVQAVKIPEDIPLTSAALMGCGVLTGVGAVLNRAKVDRGETVVVIGTGGIGLNVIQGARIAGALTIVAVDTNPAKEEVARRFGATHFLDSAETVRDILPTGADHVFECVGHTGLVRTAIDLLDRHGQAVLLGMTAPTAEASFPPAAMFLDKSILGCRYGSSRPQKDIALYAELYREGRLLLDELVTATYPVEEFAKAAEDAEQGRVARGVLTFG
;
A
#
# COMPACT_ATOMS: atom_id res chain seq x y z
N MET A 1 9.89 24.51 3.66
CA MET A 1 9.58 23.49 2.64
C MET A 1 8.08 23.23 2.59
N ARG A 2 7.58 22.84 1.42
CA ARG A 2 6.15 22.58 1.18
C ARG A 2 5.76 21.20 1.72
N GLY A 3 4.47 21.06 2.06
CA GLY A 3 3.87 19.78 2.41
C GLY A 3 2.41 19.90 2.81
N VAL A 4 1.74 18.76 2.91
CA VAL A 4 0.30 18.64 3.22
C VAL A 4 0.12 18.39 4.71
N VAL A 5 -0.56 19.31 5.37
CA VAL A 5 -0.84 19.24 6.82
C VAL A 5 -2.34 19.12 7.06
N TYR A 6 -2.72 18.18 7.90
CA TYR A 6 -4.07 18.08 8.47
C TYR A 6 -4.04 18.55 9.92
N ASP A 7 -4.82 19.56 10.26
CA ASP A 7 -4.83 20.19 11.60
C ASP A 7 -5.82 19.54 12.58
N GLY A 8 -6.58 18.55 12.10
CA GLY A 8 -7.67 17.88 12.82
C GLY A 8 -9.07 18.30 12.34
N LYS A 9 -9.14 19.30 11.44
CA LYS A 9 -10.40 19.77 10.82
C LYS A 9 -10.22 20.06 9.33
N HIS A 10 -9.10 20.67 8.96
CA HIS A 10 -8.84 21.11 7.59
C HIS A 10 -7.50 20.55 7.12
N VAL A 11 -7.45 20.19 5.86
CA VAL A 11 -6.21 19.85 5.17
C VAL A 11 -5.76 21.05 4.34
N GLN A 12 -4.46 21.35 4.38
CA GLN A 12 -3.87 22.47 3.62
C GLN A 12 -2.45 22.17 3.20
N VAL A 13 -2.06 22.70 2.05
CA VAL A 13 -0.67 22.76 1.64
C VAL A 13 -0.03 23.97 2.32
N VAL A 14 1.12 23.74 2.96
CA VAL A 14 1.89 24.80 3.65
C VAL A 14 3.30 24.86 3.06
N ASP A 15 3.99 25.98 3.19
CA ASP A 15 5.34 26.22 2.65
C ASP A 15 6.41 26.43 3.74
N ASP A 16 5.99 26.45 5.00
CA ASP A 16 6.83 26.75 6.17
C ASP A 16 7.15 25.53 7.05
N LEU A 17 7.08 24.31 6.48
CA LEU A 17 7.51 23.13 7.21
C LEU A 17 9.02 23.12 7.43
N VAL A 18 9.42 22.63 8.59
CA VAL A 18 10.80 22.29 8.95
C VAL A 18 10.80 20.84 9.42
N VAL A 19 11.74 20.06 8.94
CA VAL A 19 12.02 18.71 9.45
C VAL A 19 13.39 18.73 10.13
N ARG A 20 13.53 18.02 11.23
CA ARG A 20 14.81 17.91 11.96
C ARG A 20 15.84 17.10 11.16
N ASP A 21 17.10 17.22 11.54
CA ASP A 21 18.16 16.37 11.03
C ASP A 21 17.96 14.89 11.45
N PRO A 22 18.48 13.93 10.65
CA PRO A 22 18.40 12.51 10.97
C PRO A 22 19.26 12.14 12.18
N GLY A 23 18.67 11.48 13.17
CA GLY A 23 19.37 10.91 14.31
C GLY A 23 19.98 9.54 14.01
N PRO A 24 20.54 8.86 15.03
CA PRO A 24 21.12 7.52 14.86
C PRO A 24 20.13 6.52 14.25
N GLY A 25 20.55 5.84 13.17
CA GLY A 25 19.73 4.87 12.45
C GLY A 25 18.58 5.48 11.63
N GLU A 26 18.61 6.78 11.36
CA GLU A 26 17.63 7.50 10.54
C GLU A 26 18.29 8.07 9.27
N VAL A 27 17.47 8.41 8.28
CA VAL A 27 17.88 9.08 7.05
C VAL A 27 16.94 10.22 6.75
N LEU A 28 17.48 11.29 6.17
CA LEU A 28 16.72 12.37 5.55
C LEU A 28 16.57 12.07 4.07
N VAL A 29 15.33 12.04 3.59
CA VAL A 29 15.01 11.79 2.19
C VAL A 29 14.34 13.02 1.58
N GLY A 30 14.92 13.52 0.49
CA GLY A 30 14.28 14.47 -0.41
C GLY A 30 13.25 13.75 -1.26
N VAL A 31 11.97 13.90 -0.89
CA VAL A 31 10.86 13.23 -1.60
C VAL A 31 10.68 13.89 -2.97
N ARG A 32 10.55 13.07 -4.00
CA ARG A 32 10.28 13.53 -5.38
C ARG A 32 8.89 13.15 -5.84
N ALA A 33 8.37 12.03 -5.32
CA ALA A 33 7.04 11.53 -5.64
C ALA A 33 6.40 10.85 -4.44
N ALA A 34 5.08 11.01 -4.30
CA ALA A 34 4.31 10.35 -3.24
C ALA A 34 2.94 9.90 -3.75
N GLY A 35 2.64 8.61 -3.61
CA GLY A 35 1.36 8.04 -3.97
C GLY A 35 0.25 8.46 -3.01
N LEU A 36 -0.91 8.81 -3.53
CA LEU A 36 -2.12 9.05 -2.75
C LEU A 36 -2.88 7.74 -2.55
N CYS A 37 -3.13 7.39 -1.31
CA CYS A 37 -3.81 6.16 -0.91
C CYS A 37 -5.09 6.47 -0.15
N HIS A 38 -6.06 5.55 -0.19
CA HIS A 38 -7.28 5.63 0.62
C HIS A 38 -7.00 5.78 2.13
N SER A 39 -5.87 5.26 2.63
CA SER A 39 -5.50 5.44 4.03
C SER A 39 -5.18 6.89 4.41
N ASP A 40 -4.73 7.72 3.47
CA ASP A 40 -4.53 9.16 3.71
C ASP A 40 -5.89 9.87 3.82
N LEU A 41 -6.84 9.50 2.95
CA LEU A 41 -8.22 10.02 2.98
C LEU A 41 -8.97 9.55 4.24
N ALA A 42 -8.74 8.29 4.66
CA ALA A 42 -9.33 7.73 5.87
C ALA A 42 -8.86 8.43 7.17
N VAL A 43 -7.74 9.15 7.15
CA VAL A 43 -7.37 10.05 8.26
C VAL A 43 -8.20 11.32 8.22
N LEU A 44 -8.52 11.83 7.02
CA LEU A 44 -9.29 13.07 6.85
C LEU A 44 -10.76 12.90 7.24
N ASP A 45 -11.36 11.75 6.92
CA ASP A 45 -12.75 11.42 7.26
C ASP A 45 -12.91 10.82 8.68
N GLY A 46 -11.80 10.56 9.38
CA GLY A 46 -11.79 10.00 10.74
C GLY A 46 -11.95 8.48 10.84
N THR A 47 -12.02 7.76 9.72
CA THR A 47 -12.05 6.27 9.71
C THR A 47 -10.78 5.69 10.34
N ILE A 48 -9.62 6.34 10.10
CA ILE A 48 -8.37 6.06 10.81
C ILE A 48 -8.12 7.18 11.83
N PRO A 49 -8.36 6.95 13.13
CA PRO A 49 -8.02 7.93 14.16
C PRO A 49 -6.52 8.19 14.20
N PHE A 50 -6.09 9.43 14.02
CA PHE A 50 -4.70 9.82 14.11
C PHE A 50 -4.55 11.18 14.81
N PRO A 51 -3.51 11.38 15.67
CA PRO A 51 -3.32 12.66 16.33
C PRO A 51 -2.97 13.78 15.35
N ALA A 52 -3.56 14.95 15.56
CA ALA A 52 -3.32 16.16 14.77
C ALA A 52 -2.66 17.27 15.61
N PRO A 53 -1.92 18.23 15.01
CA PRO A 53 -1.70 18.34 13.56
C PRO A 53 -0.68 17.33 13.04
N VAL A 54 -0.86 16.87 11.79
CA VAL A 54 -0.05 15.81 11.18
C VAL A 54 0.32 16.15 9.75
N VAL A 55 1.56 15.80 9.35
CA VAL A 55 1.97 15.78 7.94
C VAL A 55 1.56 14.44 7.35
N LEU A 56 0.77 14.45 6.28
CA LEU A 56 0.21 13.25 5.64
C LEU A 56 1.21 12.54 4.71
N GLY A 57 0.75 11.46 4.08
CA GLY A 57 1.49 10.67 3.12
C GLY A 57 2.24 9.48 3.73
N HIS A 58 2.18 8.35 3.02
CA HIS A 58 2.86 7.13 3.46
C HIS A 58 3.42 6.28 2.32
N GLU A 59 3.22 6.68 1.08
CA GLU A 59 3.82 6.11 -0.12
C GLU A 59 4.79 7.15 -0.69
N GLY A 60 6.08 6.92 -0.64
CA GLY A 60 7.05 7.91 -1.09
C GLY A 60 8.24 7.29 -1.79
N ALA A 61 8.82 8.05 -2.72
CA ALA A 61 10.13 7.77 -3.28
C ALA A 61 10.90 9.09 -3.45
N GLY A 62 12.22 8.98 -3.38
CA GLY A 62 13.08 10.15 -3.45
C GLY A 62 14.55 9.79 -3.39
N VAL A 63 15.35 10.78 -3.03
CA VAL A 63 16.81 10.67 -2.95
C VAL A 63 17.24 10.90 -1.51
N VAL A 64 18.16 10.09 -1.01
CA VAL A 64 18.75 10.30 0.31
C VAL A 64 19.60 11.57 0.30
N GLU A 65 19.27 12.53 1.17
CA GLU A 65 19.99 13.80 1.30
C GLU A 65 20.99 13.80 2.47
N ALA A 66 20.72 13.00 3.52
CA ALA A 66 21.62 12.82 4.64
C ALA A 66 21.39 11.49 5.35
N VAL A 67 22.44 10.94 5.96
CA VAL A 67 22.38 9.73 6.76
C VAL A 67 22.81 10.00 8.19
N GLY A 68 22.05 9.48 9.15
CA GLY A 68 22.40 9.56 10.58
C GLY A 68 23.45 8.52 10.97
N PRO A 69 24.04 8.66 12.17
CA PRO A 69 25.05 7.72 12.66
C PRO A 69 24.56 6.26 12.65
N GLY A 70 25.45 5.34 12.21
CA GLY A 70 25.18 3.90 12.19
C GLY A 70 24.39 3.38 10.99
N VAL A 71 24.03 4.24 10.03
CA VAL A 71 23.43 3.82 8.75
C VAL A 71 24.51 3.36 7.79
N THR A 72 24.34 2.16 7.20
CA THR A 72 25.36 1.55 6.34
C THR A 72 24.83 0.98 5.03
N HIS A 73 23.51 0.85 4.87
CA HIS A 73 22.91 0.18 3.70
C HIS A 73 22.37 1.16 2.64
N VAL A 74 22.36 2.45 2.94
CA VAL A 74 22.08 3.54 2.02
C VAL A 74 23.04 4.70 2.28
N ALA A 75 23.31 5.50 1.26
CA ALA A 75 24.19 6.66 1.29
C ALA A 75 23.49 7.87 0.64
N GLU A 76 24.07 9.07 0.84
CA GLU A 76 23.63 10.28 0.13
C GLU A 76 23.70 10.07 -1.37
N GLY A 77 22.65 10.50 -2.08
CA GLY A 77 22.48 10.32 -3.52
C GLY A 77 21.73 9.05 -3.91
N ASP A 78 21.56 8.08 -3.02
CA ASP A 78 20.82 6.84 -3.33
C ASP A 78 19.35 7.14 -3.59
N HIS A 79 18.79 6.56 -4.67
CA HIS A 79 17.36 6.51 -4.91
C HIS A 79 16.72 5.48 -4.00
N VAL A 80 15.62 5.85 -3.36
CA VAL A 80 14.91 4.98 -2.39
C VAL A 80 13.40 5.02 -2.57
N ALA A 81 12.78 3.85 -2.38
CA ALA A 81 11.35 3.74 -2.09
C ALA A 81 11.15 3.64 -0.58
N LEU A 82 10.14 4.35 -0.05
CA LEU A 82 9.87 4.42 1.38
C LEU A 82 8.79 3.42 1.79
N SER A 83 9.13 2.54 2.72
CA SER A 83 8.16 1.63 3.34
C SER A 83 7.58 2.26 4.62
N THR A 84 6.33 1.96 4.93
CA THR A 84 5.69 2.33 6.20
C THR A 84 6.16 1.49 7.39
N LEU A 85 6.91 0.40 7.15
CA LEU A 85 7.32 -0.54 8.19
C LEU A 85 8.62 -0.12 8.87
N ALA A 86 8.51 0.63 9.95
CA ALA A 86 9.63 1.03 10.82
C ALA A 86 10.08 -0.09 11.78
N ASN A 87 10.16 -1.33 11.30
CA ASN A 87 10.48 -2.49 12.12
C ASN A 87 11.86 -2.42 12.80
N CYS A 88 12.01 -3.09 13.94
CA CYS A 88 13.23 -2.95 14.75
C CYS A 88 14.37 -3.92 14.34
N GLY A 89 14.09 -4.92 13.52
CA GLY A 89 15.07 -5.94 13.10
C GLY A 89 15.50 -6.96 14.16
N ALA A 90 15.17 -6.77 15.45
CA ALA A 90 15.75 -7.52 16.55
C ALA A 90 14.73 -8.17 17.51
N CYS A 91 13.42 -8.04 17.28
CA CYS A 91 12.41 -8.74 18.09
C CYS A 91 12.09 -10.11 17.50
N ALA A 92 11.45 -10.97 18.28
CA ALA A 92 11.13 -12.34 17.88
C ALA A 92 10.34 -12.43 16.55
N ASP A 93 9.48 -11.44 16.25
CA ASP A 93 8.75 -11.41 14.98
C ASP A 93 9.67 -11.04 13.80
N CYS A 94 10.57 -10.06 14.00
CA CYS A 94 11.57 -9.70 12.98
C CYS A 94 12.53 -10.86 12.72
N ASP A 95 13.01 -11.52 13.78
CA ASP A 95 13.90 -12.67 13.69
C ASP A 95 13.27 -13.84 12.92
N ARG A 96 11.97 -14.06 13.10
CA ARG A 96 11.18 -15.05 12.35
C ARG A 96 10.84 -14.63 10.92
N GLY A 97 11.35 -13.49 10.43
CA GLY A 97 11.04 -12.96 9.10
C GLY A 97 9.64 -12.40 8.96
N ARG A 98 9.02 -11.93 10.06
CA ARG A 98 7.67 -11.34 10.10
C ARG A 98 7.71 -9.86 10.53
N PRO A 99 8.41 -8.96 9.81
CA PRO A 99 8.57 -7.56 10.23
C PRO A 99 7.24 -6.80 10.30
N THR A 100 6.22 -7.22 9.54
CA THR A 100 4.86 -6.66 9.61
C THR A 100 4.20 -6.84 10.98
N MET A 101 4.64 -7.83 11.76
CA MET A 101 4.15 -8.11 13.12
C MET A 101 5.03 -7.45 14.20
N CYS A 102 6.04 -6.68 13.83
CA CYS A 102 6.91 -6.01 14.78
C CYS A 102 6.14 -4.99 15.63
N ARG A 103 6.04 -5.24 16.94
CA ARG A 103 5.33 -4.33 17.87
C ARG A 103 5.98 -2.96 17.99
N LYS A 104 7.31 -2.85 17.71
CA LYS A 104 8.03 -1.57 17.70
C LYS A 104 7.85 -0.78 16.40
N ALA A 105 7.32 -1.42 15.34
CA ALA A 105 6.97 -0.71 14.08
C ALA A 105 5.68 0.11 14.23
N ILE A 106 4.83 -0.29 15.18
CA ILE A 106 3.62 0.44 15.58
C ILE A 106 3.98 1.23 16.83
N GLY A 107 4.85 2.21 16.67
CA GLY A 107 5.28 3.06 17.77
C GLY A 107 4.32 4.23 18.04
N MET A 108 4.56 4.94 19.14
CA MET A 108 3.93 6.24 19.37
C MET A 108 4.22 7.17 18.19
N PRO A 109 3.23 7.93 17.70
CA PRO A 109 3.43 8.91 16.65
C PRO A 109 4.57 9.86 17.01
N LYS A 110 5.55 10.01 16.12
CA LYS A 110 6.68 10.93 16.28
C LYS A 110 6.31 12.31 15.76
N GLN A 111 7.06 13.33 16.21
CA GLN A 111 6.92 14.71 15.77
C GLN A 111 8.25 15.25 15.22
N PRO A 112 8.75 14.75 14.08
CA PRO A 112 9.99 15.23 13.49
C PRO A 112 9.83 16.56 12.75
N PHE A 113 8.59 17.01 12.54
CA PHE A 113 8.25 18.25 11.84
C PHE A 113 7.83 19.35 12.80
N SER A 114 8.02 20.59 12.35
CA SER A 114 7.45 21.79 12.98
C SER A 114 7.10 22.84 11.93
N ARG A 115 6.29 23.85 12.32
CA ARG A 115 6.01 25.05 11.52
C ARG A 115 7.10 26.09 11.82
N ALA A 116 7.79 26.58 10.80
CA ALA A 116 8.82 27.62 11.00
C ALA A 116 8.23 28.91 11.58
N THR A 117 7.00 29.25 11.20
CA THR A 117 6.31 30.46 11.64
C THR A 117 5.88 30.44 13.10
N THR A 118 5.58 29.26 13.66
CA THR A 118 4.99 29.14 15.02
C THR A 118 5.80 28.26 15.96
N GLY A 119 6.78 27.49 15.47
CA GLY A 119 7.47 26.44 16.23
C GLY A 119 6.59 25.23 16.61
N ARG A 120 5.30 25.22 16.19
CA ARG A 120 4.36 24.15 16.57
C ARG A 120 4.82 22.81 16.01
N PRO A 121 5.00 21.76 16.84
CA PRO A 121 5.35 20.43 16.37
C PRO A 121 4.19 19.76 15.64
N LEU A 122 4.50 18.93 14.64
CA LEU A 122 3.54 18.16 13.87
C LEU A 122 3.89 16.68 13.90
N PHE A 123 2.85 15.84 14.00
CA PHE A 123 3.00 14.39 13.93
C PHE A 123 3.38 13.91 12.54
N GLN A 124 4.00 12.75 12.52
CA GLN A 124 4.39 12.04 11.31
C GLN A 124 3.42 10.89 11.05
N PHE A 125 2.70 10.95 9.92
CA PHE A 125 1.78 9.88 9.52
C PHE A 125 2.55 8.62 9.10
N ALA A 126 2.10 7.46 9.58
CA ALA A 126 2.63 6.15 9.24
C ALA A 126 4.17 6.03 9.35
N SER A 127 4.80 6.83 10.24
CA SER A 127 6.27 6.94 10.37
C SER A 127 6.99 7.33 9.07
N ASN A 128 6.29 8.01 8.15
CA ASN A 128 6.77 8.33 6.81
C ASN A 128 6.54 9.80 6.47
N SER A 129 5.28 10.27 6.40
CA SER A 129 4.90 11.64 5.98
C SER A 129 5.51 12.04 4.63
N SER A 130 5.26 11.24 3.60
CA SER A 130 5.78 11.48 2.26
C SER A 130 5.13 12.67 1.52
N PHE A 131 4.07 13.29 2.06
CA PHE A 131 3.48 14.49 1.45
C PHE A 131 4.19 15.77 1.91
N ALA A 132 5.51 15.71 1.97
CA ALA A 132 6.40 16.85 2.21
C ALA A 132 7.65 16.71 1.34
N GLU A 133 8.26 17.84 0.96
CA GLU A 133 9.50 17.86 0.15
C GLU A 133 10.65 17.07 0.79
N ARG A 134 10.66 16.94 2.11
CA ARG A 134 11.65 16.14 2.87
C ARG A 134 10.99 15.42 4.02
N THR A 135 11.48 14.23 4.32
CA THR A 135 11.05 13.47 5.50
C THR A 135 12.24 12.77 6.16
N VAL A 136 12.19 12.62 7.49
CA VAL A 136 13.14 11.81 8.25
C VAL A 136 12.46 10.49 8.61
N VAL A 137 13.05 9.38 8.19
CA VAL A 137 12.55 8.03 8.45
C VAL A 137 13.64 7.16 9.09
N LYS A 138 13.27 6.04 9.71
CA LYS A 138 14.27 5.04 10.06
C LYS A 138 14.93 4.50 8.80
N ALA A 139 16.23 4.29 8.83
CA ALA A 139 16.96 3.78 7.68
C ALA A 139 16.39 2.47 7.12
N VAL A 140 15.83 1.59 7.98
CA VAL A 140 15.15 0.36 7.55
C VAL A 140 13.92 0.60 6.65
N GLN A 141 13.35 1.79 6.65
CA GLN A 141 12.22 2.15 5.80
C GLN A 141 12.65 2.63 4.41
N ALA A 142 13.88 3.09 4.28
CA ALA A 142 14.46 3.52 3.01
C ALA A 142 15.08 2.31 2.29
N VAL A 143 14.40 1.85 1.24
CA VAL A 143 14.86 0.71 0.44
C VAL A 143 15.51 1.24 -0.83
N LYS A 144 16.81 0.97 -1.00
CA LYS A 144 17.54 1.38 -2.21
C LYS A 144 16.94 0.71 -3.45
N ILE A 145 16.73 1.50 -4.49
CA ILE A 145 16.25 1.06 -5.79
C ILE A 145 17.20 1.51 -6.90
N PRO A 146 17.20 0.83 -8.06
CA PRO A 146 17.91 1.30 -9.25
C PRO A 146 17.49 2.71 -9.69
N GLU A 147 18.44 3.52 -10.12
CA GLU A 147 18.20 4.92 -10.54
C GLU A 147 17.36 5.05 -11.81
N ASP A 148 17.33 3.99 -12.65
CA ASP A 148 16.54 3.92 -13.87
C ASP A 148 15.04 3.73 -13.64
N ILE A 149 14.60 3.48 -12.39
CA ILE A 149 13.19 3.38 -12.04
C ILE A 149 12.61 4.79 -11.79
N PRO A 150 11.56 5.21 -12.52
CA PRO A 150 10.89 6.48 -12.26
C PRO A 150 10.41 6.60 -10.82
N LEU A 151 10.75 7.69 -10.14
CA LEU A 151 10.38 7.86 -8.72
C LEU A 151 8.86 7.95 -8.51
N THR A 152 8.09 8.37 -9.52
CA THR A 152 6.62 8.32 -9.51
C THR A 152 6.08 6.90 -9.40
N SER A 153 6.69 5.95 -10.12
CA SER A 153 6.34 4.53 -10.09
C SER A 153 6.87 3.86 -8.81
N ALA A 154 8.10 4.20 -8.41
CA ALA A 154 8.73 3.68 -7.19
C ALA A 154 7.97 4.07 -5.91
N ALA A 155 7.33 5.24 -5.87
CA ALA A 155 6.54 5.70 -4.71
C ALA A 155 5.44 4.70 -4.32
N LEU A 156 4.85 4.01 -5.29
CA LEU A 156 3.77 3.05 -5.07
C LEU A 156 4.25 1.72 -4.47
N MET A 157 5.56 1.42 -4.55
CA MET A 157 6.13 0.16 -4.05
C MET A 157 5.96 0.01 -2.53
N GLY A 158 6.02 1.11 -1.77
CA GLY A 158 6.08 1.08 -0.30
C GLY A 158 4.80 0.68 0.42
N CYS A 159 3.64 0.70 -0.26
CA CYS A 159 2.35 0.35 0.31
C CYS A 159 1.50 -0.48 -0.66
N GLY A 160 1.01 0.11 -1.74
CA GLY A 160 0.05 -0.54 -2.63
C GLY A 160 0.59 -1.81 -3.27
N VAL A 161 1.79 -1.74 -3.85
CA VAL A 161 2.46 -2.90 -4.48
C VAL A 161 2.85 -3.93 -3.44
N LEU A 162 3.51 -3.51 -2.34
CA LEU A 162 3.87 -4.38 -1.22
C LEU A 162 2.65 -5.15 -0.69
N THR A 163 1.51 -4.48 -0.55
CA THR A 163 0.29 -5.09 -0.02
C THR A 163 -0.31 -6.07 -1.01
N GLY A 164 -0.56 -5.68 -2.25
CA GLY A 164 -1.27 -6.51 -3.22
C GLY A 164 -0.43 -7.71 -3.70
N VAL A 165 0.78 -7.46 -4.20
CA VAL A 165 1.69 -8.53 -4.65
C VAL A 165 2.10 -9.43 -3.48
N GLY A 166 2.42 -8.83 -2.33
CA GLY A 166 2.78 -9.58 -1.13
C GLY A 166 1.62 -10.41 -0.55
N ALA A 167 0.37 -9.97 -0.69
CA ALA A 167 -0.79 -10.77 -0.27
C ALA A 167 -0.84 -12.10 -1.04
N VAL A 168 -0.50 -12.07 -2.33
CA VAL A 168 -0.45 -13.26 -3.18
C VAL A 168 0.77 -14.12 -2.87
N LEU A 169 1.98 -13.52 -2.94
CA LEU A 169 3.23 -14.28 -2.88
C LEU A 169 3.63 -14.71 -1.46
N ASN A 170 3.35 -13.86 -0.46
CA ASN A 170 3.83 -14.09 0.91
C ASN A 170 2.72 -14.61 1.84
N ARG A 171 1.47 -14.10 1.68
CA ARG A 171 0.38 -14.41 2.61
C ARG A 171 -0.45 -15.61 2.17
N ALA A 172 -1.05 -15.56 1.00
CA ALA A 172 -1.81 -16.65 0.41
C ALA A 172 -0.90 -17.76 -0.12
N LYS A 173 0.26 -17.37 -0.66
CA LYS A 173 1.23 -18.27 -1.31
C LYS A 173 0.58 -19.01 -2.47
N VAL A 174 -0.04 -18.25 -3.35
CA VAL A 174 -0.68 -18.77 -4.55
C VAL A 174 0.34 -19.57 -5.37
N ASP A 175 -0.02 -20.79 -5.72
CA ASP A 175 0.80 -21.68 -6.53
C ASP A 175 0.40 -21.64 -8.01
N ARG A 176 1.28 -22.16 -8.84
CA ARG A 176 1.05 -22.26 -10.29
C ARG A 176 -0.17 -23.16 -10.58
N GLY A 177 -1.07 -22.64 -11.40
CA GLY A 177 -2.25 -23.37 -11.87
C GLY A 177 -3.49 -23.17 -11.01
N GLU A 178 -3.36 -22.50 -9.84
CA GLU A 178 -4.49 -22.19 -8.96
C GLU A 178 -5.40 -21.10 -9.54
N THR A 179 -6.58 -20.99 -8.95
CA THR A 179 -7.64 -20.05 -9.32
C THR A 179 -7.74 -18.93 -8.30
N VAL A 180 -7.83 -17.71 -8.79
CA VAL A 180 -7.85 -16.49 -7.97
C VAL A 180 -9.06 -15.65 -8.34
N VAL A 181 -9.81 -15.19 -7.33
CA VAL A 181 -10.84 -14.16 -7.46
C VAL A 181 -10.40 -12.91 -6.73
N VAL A 182 -10.50 -11.75 -7.37
CA VAL A 182 -10.17 -10.45 -6.81
C VAL A 182 -11.40 -9.57 -6.79
N ILE A 183 -11.91 -9.27 -5.61
CA ILE A 183 -13.08 -8.40 -5.43
C ILE A 183 -12.61 -6.97 -5.17
N GLY A 184 -12.89 -6.08 -6.12
CA GLY A 184 -12.42 -4.70 -6.17
C GLY A 184 -11.10 -4.57 -6.94
N THR A 185 -11.15 -3.87 -8.09
CA THR A 185 -10.00 -3.63 -8.99
C THR A 185 -9.43 -2.21 -8.85
N GLY A 186 -9.38 -1.70 -7.62
CA GLY A 186 -8.62 -0.50 -7.28
C GLY A 186 -7.12 -0.77 -7.20
N GLY A 187 -6.35 0.19 -6.66
CA GLY A 187 -4.89 0.09 -6.61
C GLY A 187 -4.37 -1.18 -5.93
N ILE A 188 -5.02 -1.68 -4.86
CA ILE A 188 -4.64 -2.95 -4.21
C ILE A 188 -5.03 -4.14 -5.10
N GLY A 189 -6.28 -4.15 -5.62
CA GLY A 189 -6.76 -5.26 -6.44
C GLY A 189 -5.96 -5.46 -7.73
N LEU A 190 -5.55 -4.39 -8.41
CA LEU A 190 -4.67 -4.46 -9.57
C LEU A 190 -3.31 -5.11 -9.22
N ASN A 191 -2.77 -4.80 -8.05
CA ASN A 191 -1.53 -5.41 -7.57
C ASN A 191 -1.73 -6.88 -7.15
N VAL A 192 -2.91 -7.26 -6.64
CA VAL A 192 -3.27 -8.68 -6.42
C VAL A 192 -3.34 -9.42 -7.76
N ILE A 193 -4.01 -8.85 -8.77
CA ILE A 193 -4.14 -9.44 -10.11
C ILE A 193 -2.76 -9.70 -10.72
N GLN A 194 -1.87 -8.69 -10.75
CA GLN A 194 -0.52 -8.91 -11.30
C GLN A 194 0.33 -9.84 -10.43
N GLY A 195 0.14 -9.83 -9.10
CA GLY A 195 0.76 -10.80 -8.21
C GLY A 195 0.35 -12.24 -8.54
N ALA A 196 -0.95 -12.48 -8.78
CA ALA A 196 -1.48 -13.78 -9.19
C ALA A 196 -0.91 -14.23 -10.55
N ARG A 197 -0.81 -13.31 -11.51
CA ARG A 197 -0.14 -13.57 -12.79
C ARG A 197 1.34 -13.94 -12.61
N ILE A 198 2.06 -13.23 -11.75
CA ILE A 198 3.48 -13.50 -11.44
C ILE A 198 3.62 -14.86 -10.75
N ALA A 199 2.71 -15.24 -9.85
CA ALA A 199 2.68 -16.56 -9.21
C ALA A 199 2.38 -17.69 -10.19
N GLY A 200 1.75 -17.41 -11.34
CA GLY A 200 1.39 -18.39 -12.36
C GLY A 200 -0.02 -18.97 -12.14
N ALA A 201 -0.91 -18.26 -11.48
CA ALA A 201 -2.32 -18.62 -11.40
C ALA A 201 -2.91 -18.82 -12.81
N LEU A 202 -3.74 -19.85 -12.96
CA LEU A 202 -4.30 -20.21 -14.28
C LEU A 202 -5.53 -19.37 -14.61
N THR A 203 -6.40 -19.18 -13.63
CA THR A 203 -7.62 -18.39 -13.80
C THR A 203 -7.61 -17.25 -12.77
N ILE A 204 -7.69 -16.02 -13.26
CA ILE A 204 -7.72 -14.80 -12.46
C ILE A 204 -9.00 -14.06 -12.82
N VAL A 205 -9.99 -14.11 -11.92
CA VAL A 205 -11.27 -13.45 -12.09
C VAL A 205 -11.24 -12.13 -11.33
N ALA A 206 -11.30 -11.02 -12.04
CA ALA A 206 -11.47 -9.68 -11.49
C ALA A 206 -12.96 -9.35 -11.38
N VAL A 207 -13.38 -8.84 -10.23
CA VAL A 207 -14.76 -8.43 -9.98
C VAL A 207 -14.78 -6.95 -9.56
N ASP A 208 -15.47 -6.11 -10.33
CA ASP A 208 -15.68 -4.69 -9.97
C ASP A 208 -16.98 -4.18 -10.58
N THR A 209 -17.77 -3.45 -9.83
CA THR A 209 -19.07 -2.90 -10.29
C THR A 209 -18.94 -1.83 -11.38
N ASN A 210 -17.73 -1.31 -11.62
CA ASN A 210 -17.45 -0.35 -12.68
C ASN A 210 -16.87 -1.06 -13.91
N PRO A 211 -17.65 -1.27 -14.99
CA PRO A 211 -17.18 -1.99 -16.18
C PRO A 211 -16.06 -1.27 -16.94
N ALA A 212 -15.88 0.04 -16.73
CA ALA A 212 -14.77 0.78 -17.33
C ALA A 212 -13.39 0.32 -16.84
N LYS A 213 -13.33 -0.46 -15.76
CA LYS A 213 -12.08 -1.03 -15.23
C LYS A 213 -11.66 -2.35 -15.88
N GLU A 214 -12.48 -2.93 -16.77
CA GLU A 214 -12.17 -4.22 -17.40
C GLU A 214 -10.85 -4.18 -18.17
N GLU A 215 -10.64 -3.17 -19.01
CA GLU A 215 -9.44 -3.08 -19.84
C GLU A 215 -8.16 -3.05 -18.98
N VAL A 216 -8.16 -2.23 -17.94
CA VAL A 216 -7.00 -2.14 -17.03
C VAL A 216 -6.81 -3.43 -16.23
N ALA A 217 -7.87 -4.08 -15.74
CA ALA A 217 -7.77 -5.35 -15.04
C ALA A 217 -7.16 -6.44 -15.92
N ARG A 218 -7.59 -6.54 -17.19
CA ARG A 218 -7.03 -7.47 -18.17
C ARG A 218 -5.57 -7.17 -18.48
N ARG A 219 -5.20 -5.91 -18.63
CA ARG A 219 -3.79 -5.49 -18.81
C ARG A 219 -2.90 -5.95 -17.68
N PHE A 220 -3.40 -5.90 -16.43
CA PHE A 220 -2.68 -6.38 -15.26
C PHE A 220 -2.64 -7.89 -15.14
N GLY A 221 -3.46 -8.63 -15.90
CA GLY A 221 -3.41 -10.07 -15.99
C GLY A 221 -4.68 -10.82 -15.62
N ALA A 222 -5.81 -10.13 -15.44
CA ALA A 222 -7.09 -10.80 -15.27
C ALA A 222 -7.46 -11.59 -16.52
N THR A 223 -7.79 -12.87 -16.36
CA THR A 223 -8.28 -13.73 -17.43
C THR A 223 -9.77 -13.50 -17.70
N HIS A 224 -10.50 -13.13 -16.66
CA HIS A 224 -11.93 -12.82 -16.71
C HIS A 224 -12.20 -11.53 -15.93
N PHE A 225 -13.21 -10.79 -16.38
CA PHE A 225 -13.75 -9.63 -15.66
C PHE A 225 -15.25 -9.78 -15.54
N LEU A 226 -15.78 -9.54 -14.35
CA LEU A 226 -17.21 -9.62 -14.03
C LEU A 226 -17.64 -8.35 -13.30
N ASP A 227 -18.82 -7.88 -13.55
CA ASP A 227 -19.43 -6.73 -12.86
C ASP A 227 -20.13 -7.11 -11.55
N SER A 228 -20.32 -8.41 -11.32
CA SER A 228 -20.93 -8.96 -10.10
C SER A 228 -20.20 -10.22 -9.63
N ALA A 229 -20.05 -10.33 -8.31
CA ALA A 229 -19.53 -11.55 -7.68
C ALA A 229 -20.49 -12.75 -7.81
N GLU A 230 -21.77 -12.51 -8.07
CA GLU A 230 -22.79 -13.56 -8.21
C GLU A 230 -22.52 -14.48 -9.40
N THR A 231 -21.92 -13.93 -10.47
CA THR A 231 -21.62 -14.66 -11.70
C THR A 231 -20.27 -15.39 -11.69
N VAL A 232 -19.49 -15.27 -10.61
CA VAL A 232 -18.19 -15.97 -10.49
C VAL A 232 -18.34 -17.49 -10.65
N ARG A 233 -19.46 -18.07 -10.17
CA ARG A 233 -19.76 -19.50 -10.28
C ARG A 233 -19.99 -19.99 -11.71
N ASP A 234 -20.24 -19.10 -12.65
CA ASP A 234 -20.35 -19.45 -14.08
C ASP A 234 -18.95 -19.77 -14.67
N ILE A 235 -17.89 -19.15 -14.10
CA ILE A 235 -16.50 -19.39 -14.47
C ILE A 235 -15.86 -20.48 -13.59
N LEU A 236 -16.11 -20.44 -12.29
CA LEU A 236 -15.57 -21.33 -11.26
C LEU A 236 -16.69 -22.04 -10.52
N PRO A 237 -17.31 -23.10 -11.09
CA PRO A 237 -18.50 -23.75 -10.54
C PRO A 237 -18.29 -24.31 -9.13
N THR A 238 -17.10 -24.81 -8.79
CA THR A 238 -16.78 -25.36 -7.47
C THR A 238 -16.30 -24.27 -6.49
N GLY A 239 -15.80 -23.14 -7.00
CA GLY A 239 -15.22 -22.02 -6.27
C GLY A 239 -13.78 -21.74 -6.66
N ALA A 240 -13.13 -20.89 -5.90
CA ALA A 240 -11.74 -20.47 -6.11
C ALA A 240 -10.84 -21.01 -4.99
N ASP A 241 -9.56 -21.26 -5.33
CA ASP A 241 -8.53 -21.56 -4.33
C ASP A 241 -8.24 -20.33 -3.47
N HIS A 242 -8.27 -19.14 -4.07
CA HIS A 242 -8.02 -17.89 -3.35
C HIS A 242 -9.02 -16.81 -3.73
N VAL A 243 -9.57 -16.12 -2.72
CA VAL A 243 -10.41 -14.94 -2.91
C VAL A 243 -9.81 -13.78 -2.13
N PHE A 244 -9.49 -12.69 -2.82
CA PHE A 244 -8.95 -11.47 -2.21
C PHE A 244 -10.04 -10.41 -2.14
N GLU A 245 -10.40 -10.00 -0.92
CA GLU A 245 -11.32 -8.89 -0.67
C GLU A 245 -10.50 -7.60 -0.55
N CYS A 246 -10.64 -6.69 -1.54
CA CYS A 246 -9.83 -5.47 -1.68
C CYS A 246 -10.65 -4.18 -1.53
N VAL A 247 -11.92 -4.26 -1.13
CA VAL A 247 -12.84 -3.12 -1.01
C VAL A 247 -12.96 -2.63 0.43
N GLY A 248 -13.07 -3.57 1.40
CA GLY A 248 -13.29 -3.25 2.80
C GLY A 248 -14.78 -3.14 3.15
N HIS A 249 -15.63 -3.96 2.55
CA HIS A 249 -17.06 -3.98 2.87
C HIS A 249 -17.44 -5.32 3.52
N THR A 250 -18.11 -5.27 4.67
CA THR A 250 -18.44 -6.45 5.48
C THR A 250 -19.24 -7.51 4.73
N GLY A 251 -20.16 -7.11 3.85
CA GLY A 251 -20.90 -8.01 2.97
C GLY A 251 -19.99 -8.76 2.00
N LEU A 252 -18.92 -8.13 1.50
CA LEU A 252 -17.97 -8.76 0.58
C LEU A 252 -17.05 -9.75 1.29
N VAL A 253 -16.82 -9.59 2.60
CA VAL A 253 -16.15 -10.61 3.41
C VAL A 253 -16.94 -11.92 3.38
N ARG A 254 -18.27 -11.85 3.52
CA ARG A 254 -19.14 -13.01 3.40
C ARG A 254 -19.09 -13.60 1.98
N THR A 255 -19.21 -12.75 0.97
CA THR A 255 -19.11 -13.17 -0.44
C THR A 255 -17.78 -13.88 -0.71
N ALA A 256 -16.67 -13.36 -0.19
CA ALA A 256 -15.37 -13.98 -0.37
C ALA A 256 -15.32 -15.41 0.20
N ILE A 257 -15.94 -15.65 1.36
CA ILE A 257 -16.01 -16.99 1.97
C ILE A 257 -16.91 -17.93 1.12
N ASP A 258 -18.02 -17.43 0.65
CA ASP A 258 -18.98 -18.22 -0.14
C ASP A 258 -18.43 -18.63 -1.51
N LEU A 259 -17.49 -17.85 -2.08
CA LEU A 259 -16.83 -18.14 -3.35
C LEU A 259 -15.67 -19.13 -3.25
N LEU A 260 -15.23 -19.51 -2.06
CA LEU A 260 -14.13 -20.47 -1.89
C LEU A 260 -14.52 -21.89 -2.33
N ASP A 261 -13.59 -22.60 -2.92
CA ASP A 261 -13.61 -24.04 -3.05
C ASP A 261 -13.12 -24.72 -1.75
N ARG A 262 -12.99 -26.03 -1.73
CA ARG A 262 -12.36 -26.81 -0.65
C ARG A 262 -10.91 -26.35 -0.46
N HIS A 263 -10.46 -26.28 0.80
CA HIS A 263 -9.15 -25.73 1.19
C HIS A 263 -8.90 -24.26 0.83
N GLY A 264 -9.88 -23.58 0.21
CA GLY A 264 -9.73 -22.23 -0.28
C GLY A 264 -9.44 -21.21 0.83
N GLN A 265 -8.81 -20.11 0.45
CA GLN A 265 -8.38 -19.05 1.36
C GLN A 265 -9.00 -17.69 0.97
N ALA A 266 -9.77 -17.09 1.87
CA ALA A 266 -10.20 -15.69 1.75
C ALA A 266 -9.19 -14.76 2.42
N VAL A 267 -8.58 -13.85 1.66
CA VAL A 267 -7.59 -12.89 2.16
C VAL A 267 -8.22 -11.51 2.23
N LEU A 268 -8.28 -10.93 3.43
CA LEU A 268 -8.89 -9.64 3.68
C LEU A 268 -7.83 -8.53 3.59
N LEU A 269 -7.99 -7.63 2.63
CA LEU A 269 -7.10 -6.50 2.35
C LEU A 269 -7.80 -5.16 2.46
N GLY A 270 -9.09 -5.11 2.15
CA GLY A 270 -9.89 -3.89 2.25
C GLY A 270 -9.97 -3.41 3.69
N MET A 271 -9.86 -2.08 3.88
CA MET A 271 -9.92 -1.47 5.19
C MET A 271 -11.37 -1.21 5.57
N THR A 272 -11.80 -1.75 6.72
CA THR A 272 -13.11 -1.50 7.32
C THR A 272 -12.99 -0.59 8.53
N ALA A 273 -14.10 0.02 8.97
CA ALA A 273 -14.14 0.69 10.27
C ALA A 273 -13.77 -0.32 11.39
N PRO A 274 -13.04 0.12 12.45
CA PRO A 274 -12.58 -0.79 13.51
C PRO A 274 -13.69 -1.56 14.24
N THR A 275 -14.92 -1.05 14.21
CA THR A 275 -16.10 -1.66 14.84
C THR A 275 -16.98 -2.42 13.85
N ALA A 276 -16.59 -2.50 12.57
CA ALA A 276 -17.38 -3.20 11.56
C ALA A 276 -17.35 -4.72 11.79
N GLU A 277 -18.51 -5.36 11.69
CA GLU A 277 -18.67 -6.78 11.90
C GLU A 277 -19.12 -7.48 10.62
N ALA A 278 -18.55 -8.63 10.33
CA ALA A 278 -18.98 -9.55 9.28
C ALA A 278 -19.44 -10.88 9.88
N SER A 279 -20.56 -11.42 9.42
CA SER A 279 -21.09 -12.68 9.92
C SER A 279 -21.18 -13.73 8.81
N PHE A 280 -20.94 -14.99 9.17
CA PHE A 280 -21.06 -16.15 8.29
C PHE A 280 -21.40 -17.40 9.10
N PRO A 281 -22.09 -18.40 8.52
CA PRO A 281 -22.33 -19.67 9.20
C PRO A 281 -21.02 -20.42 9.39
N PRO A 282 -20.70 -20.95 10.59
CA PRO A 282 -19.49 -21.76 10.80
C PRO A 282 -19.36 -22.94 9.84
N ALA A 283 -20.48 -23.53 9.40
CA ALA A 283 -20.50 -24.62 8.43
C ALA A 283 -19.87 -24.25 7.07
N ALA A 284 -19.81 -22.96 6.72
CA ALA A 284 -19.15 -22.50 5.50
C ALA A 284 -17.63 -22.79 5.51
N MET A 285 -17.05 -23.06 6.69
CA MET A 285 -15.61 -23.29 6.87
C MET A 285 -15.23 -24.79 6.92
N PHE A 286 -16.19 -25.71 6.90
CA PHE A 286 -15.95 -27.14 7.17
C PHE A 286 -15.06 -27.86 6.15
N LEU A 287 -14.88 -27.35 4.98
CA LEU A 287 -14.03 -27.98 3.96
C LEU A 287 -12.60 -27.42 4.00
N ASP A 288 -12.03 -27.28 5.20
CA ASP A 288 -10.69 -26.77 5.46
C ASP A 288 -10.44 -25.35 4.88
N LYS A 289 -11.52 -24.57 4.75
CA LYS A 289 -11.43 -23.18 4.30
C LYS A 289 -10.78 -22.28 5.35
N SER A 290 -10.16 -21.21 4.91
CA SER A 290 -9.47 -20.27 5.80
C SER A 290 -9.83 -18.81 5.50
N ILE A 291 -9.86 -17.99 6.55
CA ILE A 291 -9.93 -16.52 6.46
C ILE A 291 -8.61 -15.97 6.96
N LEU A 292 -7.93 -15.18 6.15
CA LEU A 292 -6.61 -14.65 6.43
C LEU A 292 -6.63 -13.13 6.49
N GLY A 293 -6.30 -12.55 7.64
CA GLY A 293 -5.92 -11.13 7.70
C GLY A 293 -4.56 -10.92 7.05
N CYS A 294 -4.38 -9.79 6.39
CA CYS A 294 -3.13 -9.47 5.72
C CYS A 294 -2.74 -8.01 5.99
N ARG A 295 -1.56 -7.79 6.55
CA ARG A 295 -1.01 -6.47 6.80
C ARG A 295 0.21 -6.26 5.91
N TYR A 296 0.19 -5.21 5.05
CA TYR A 296 1.27 -4.88 4.12
C TYR A 296 1.77 -6.11 3.34
N GLY A 297 0.86 -6.97 2.86
CA GLY A 297 1.21 -8.18 2.11
C GLY A 297 2.04 -9.21 2.86
N SER A 298 2.08 -9.18 4.20
CA SER A 298 3.01 -9.98 5.01
C SER A 298 4.47 -9.86 4.57
N SER A 299 4.84 -8.69 4.05
CA SER A 299 6.07 -8.42 3.33
C SER A 299 7.28 -8.22 4.25
N ARG A 300 8.45 -8.37 3.65
CA ARG A 300 9.77 -7.98 4.15
C ARG A 300 10.29 -6.86 3.24
N PRO A 301 10.04 -5.56 3.54
CA PRO A 301 10.22 -4.47 2.59
C PRO A 301 11.60 -4.46 1.91
N GLN A 302 12.68 -4.61 2.68
CA GLN A 302 14.04 -4.61 2.14
C GLN A 302 14.30 -5.70 1.09
N LYS A 303 13.61 -6.84 1.21
CA LYS A 303 13.73 -7.94 0.25
C LYS A 303 12.71 -7.81 -0.89
N ASP A 304 11.47 -7.51 -0.53
CA ASP A 304 10.36 -7.61 -1.47
C ASP A 304 10.35 -6.40 -2.43
N ILE A 305 10.67 -5.18 -1.95
CA ILE A 305 10.81 -4.00 -2.83
C ILE A 305 11.97 -4.20 -3.82
N ALA A 306 13.11 -4.75 -3.36
CA ALA A 306 14.22 -5.08 -4.26
C ALA A 306 13.80 -6.09 -5.35
N LEU A 307 13.05 -7.14 -4.97
CA LEU A 307 12.49 -8.08 -5.94
C LEU A 307 11.53 -7.39 -6.92
N TYR A 308 10.67 -6.51 -6.42
CA TYR A 308 9.70 -5.80 -7.27
C TYR A 308 10.39 -4.84 -8.24
N ALA A 309 11.48 -4.22 -7.83
CA ALA A 309 12.31 -3.40 -8.71
C ALA A 309 12.87 -4.23 -9.89
N GLU A 310 13.38 -5.44 -9.62
CA GLU A 310 13.86 -6.33 -10.67
C GLU A 310 12.71 -6.84 -11.58
N LEU A 311 11.57 -7.23 -11.00
CA LEU A 311 10.40 -7.65 -11.77
C LEU A 311 9.86 -6.53 -12.68
N TYR A 312 9.93 -5.27 -12.22
CA TYR A 312 9.59 -4.11 -13.04
C TYR A 312 10.56 -3.96 -14.22
N ARG A 313 11.87 -4.01 -13.98
CA ARG A 313 12.90 -3.93 -15.02
C ARG A 313 12.80 -5.05 -16.06
N GLU A 314 12.35 -6.24 -15.63
CA GLU A 314 12.04 -7.37 -16.52
C GLU A 314 10.70 -7.22 -17.27
N GLY A 315 9.92 -6.14 -17.05
CA GLY A 315 8.59 -5.95 -17.61
C GLY A 315 7.52 -6.92 -17.08
N ARG A 316 7.79 -7.59 -15.96
CA ARG A 316 6.89 -8.56 -15.33
C ARG A 316 5.97 -7.92 -14.30
N LEU A 317 6.37 -6.81 -13.72
CA LEU A 317 5.57 -6.01 -12.79
C LEU A 317 5.27 -4.65 -13.44
N LEU A 318 4.00 -4.30 -13.55
CA LEU A 318 3.53 -3.05 -14.13
C LEU A 318 3.43 -2.00 -13.02
N LEU A 319 4.24 -0.96 -13.09
CA LEU A 319 4.22 0.16 -12.14
C LEU A 319 3.78 1.47 -12.79
N ASP A 320 4.25 1.75 -13.99
CA ASP A 320 3.93 2.97 -14.72
C ASP A 320 2.43 3.04 -15.03
N GLU A 321 1.85 1.89 -15.34
CA GLU A 321 0.42 1.74 -15.64
C GLU A 321 -0.48 1.92 -14.41
N LEU A 322 0.07 1.82 -13.21
CA LEU A 322 -0.65 2.16 -11.97
C LEU A 322 -0.81 3.67 -11.82
N VAL A 323 0.20 4.44 -12.27
CA VAL A 323 0.20 5.91 -12.18
C VAL A 323 -0.73 6.47 -13.26
N THR A 324 -1.98 6.73 -12.91
CA THR A 324 -2.97 7.22 -13.87
C THR A 324 -3.05 8.74 -13.94
N ALA A 325 -2.53 9.43 -12.92
CA ALA A 325 -2.39 10.89 -12.92
C ALA A 325 -1.26 11.35 -11.98
N THR A 326 -0.62 12.45 -12.33
CA THR A 326 0.35 13.14 -11.46
C THR A 326 -0.13 14.55 -11.16
N TYR A 327 0.11 15.02 -9.94
CA TYR A 327 -0.31 16.33 -9.47
C TYR A 327 0.86 17.02 -8.77
N PRO A 328 1.13 18.32 -9.02
CA PRO A 328 1.96 19.10 -8.11
C PRO A 328 1.34 19.04 -6.70
N VAL A 329 2.17 19.09 -5.65
CA VAL A 329 1.67 19.01 -4.26
C VAL A 329 0.63 20.09 -3.95
N GLU A 330 0.69 21.23 -4.61
CA GLU A 330 -0.27 22.34 -4.50
C GLU A 330 -1.69 21.94 -4.94
N GLU A 331 -1.81 20.95 -5.82
CA GLU A 331 -3.08 20.42 -6.31
C GLU A 331 -3.60 19.23 -5.46
N PHE A 332 -3.11 19.07 -4.23
CA PHE A 332 -3.54 17.98 -3.34
C PHE A 332 -5.08 17.84 -3.24
N ALA A 333 -5.78 18.96 -3.12
CA ALA A 333 -7.25 18.92 -3.01
C ALA A 333 -7.92 18.27 -4.23
N LYS A 334 -7.43 18.56 -5.43
CA LYS A 334 -7.89 17.93 -6.67
C LYS A 334 -7.51 16.45 -6.73
N ALA A 335 -6.28 16.11 -6.35
CA ALA A 335 -5.83 14.72 -6.30
C ALA A 335 -6.69 13.88 -5.35
N ALA A 336 -7.05 14.44 -4.17
CA ALA A 336 -7.92 13.78 -3.19
C ALA A 336 -9.33 13.58 -3.76
N GLU A 337 -9.92 14.62 -4.37
CA GLU A 337 -11.23 14.53 -5.01
C GLU A 337 -11.27 13.50 -6.14
N ASP A 338 -10.24 13.46 -7.01
CA ASP A 338 -10.15 12.50 -8.11
C ASP A 338 -10.04 11.05 -7.59
N ALA A 339 -9.33 10.85 -6.46
CA ALA A 339 -9.22 9.55 -5.81
C ALA A 339 -10.54 9.11 -5.16
N GLU A 340 -11.23 9.99 -4.45
CA GLU A 340 -12.55 9.72 -3.81
C GLU A 340 -13.61 9.36 -4.84
N GLN A 341 -13.63 10.03 -5.98
CA GLN A 341 -14.56 9.79 -7.07
C GLN A 341 -14.17 8.61 -7.97
N GLY A 342 -13.05 7.94 -7.68
CA GLY A 342 -12.58 6.81 -8.46
C GLY A 342 -12.16 7.15 -9.90
N ARG A 343 -11.84 8.42 -10.18
CA ARG A 343 -11.38 8.91 -11.50
C ARG A 343 -9.95 8.47 -11.81
N VAL A 344 -9.19 8.12 -10.79
CA VAL A 344 -7.81 7.64 -10.91
C VAL A 344 -7.62 6.31 -10.20
N ALA A 345 -6.84 5.40 -10.79
CA ALA A 345 -6.45 4.17 -10.11
C ALA A 345 -5.41 4.48 -9.02
N ARG A 346 -4.38 5.27 -9.36
CA ARG A 346 -3.38 5.82 -8.44
C ARG A 346 -2.99 7.23 -8.89
N GLY A 347 -3.26 8.21 -8.04
CA GLY A 347 -2.72 9.57 -8.16
C GLY A 347 -1.37 9.66 -7.47
N VAL A 348 -0.43 10.40 -8.04
CA VAL A 348 0.90 10.63 -7.48
C VAL A 348 1.17 12.12 -7.36
N LEU A 349 1.47 12.58 -6.14
CA LEU A 349 1.95 13.93 -5.89
C LEU A 349 3.42 14.04 -6.28
N THR A 350 3.79 15.14 -6.91
CA THR A 350 5.17 15.43 -7.31
C THR A 350 5.70 16.65 -6.59
N PHE A 351 7.01 16.62 -6.29
CA PHE A 351 7.74 17.68 -5.62
C PHE A 351 8.87 18.13 -6.56
N GLY A 352 8.76 19.34 -7.05
CA GLY A 352 9.71 19.96 -7.96
C GLY A 352 10.74 20.81 -7.25
#